data_f2546127ad55492670115d582fffeb36
#
_entry.id   f2546127ad55492670115d582fffeb36
#
_cell.length_a   1.000
_cell.length_b   1.000
_cell.length_c   1.000
_cell.angle_alpha   90.00
_cell.angle_beta   90.00
_cell.angle_gamma   90.00
#
_symmetry.space_group_name_H-M   'P 1'
#
loop_
_entity.id
_entity.type
_entity.pdbx_description
1 polymer ?
#
loop_
_entity_poly.entity_id
_entity_poly.type
_entity_poly.pdbx_seq_one_letter_code
_entity_poly.pdbx_strand_id
1 'polypeptide(L)'
;MPRSMDDYGFTQVEADTLYFPKKMTQVLAIIGDKLFADLGIKSYHLSVLRVIYDHDGIDQKSIRKVIPFDKSRISVVVRELLDGGFVVDSASGRSSSLHLTEKGQEAVARTPEFKRLVSEDIFGDFTEDELKFMNESFVRLNKRLNEIIESNQ
;
A
#
# COMPACT_ATOMS: atom_id res chain seq x y z
N MET A 1 -23.89 -6.64 28.80
CA MET A 1 -23.45 -5.47 28.02
C MET A 1 -22.02 -5.69 27.57
N PRO A 2 -21.69 -5.44 26.32
CA PRO A 2 -20.30 -5.42 25.93
C PRO A 2 -19.58 -4.33 26.74
N ARG A 3 -18.43 -4.65 27.31
CA ARG A 3 -17.60 -3.67 28.00
C ARG A 3 -17.12 -2.62 27.01
N SER A 4 -17.16 -1.34 27.42
CA SER A 4 -16.57 -0.30 26.58
C SER A 4 -15.05 -0.47 26.54
N MET A 5 -14.42 0.06 25.50
CA MET A 5 -12.94 0.06 25.44
C MET A 5 -12.32 0.84 26.61
N ASP A 6 -13.06 1.77 27.19
CA ASP A 6 -12.66 2.54 28.38
C ASP A 6 -12.42 1.63 29.59
N ASP A 7 -13.13 0.49 29.67
CA ASP A 7 -12.93 -0.50 30.73
C ASP A 7 -11.51 -1.13 30.69
N TYR A 8 -10.79 -0.98 29.59
CA TYR A 8 -9.43 -1.47 29.41
C TYR A 8 -8.37 -0.37 29.54
N GLY A 9 -8.77 0.85 29.90
CA GLY A 9 -7.86 1.96 30.11
C GLY A 9 -7.50 2.76 28.85
N PHE A 10 -8.09 2.44 27.68
CA PHE A 10 -7.98 3.25 26.47
C PHE A 10 -9.06 4.32 26.43
N THR A 11 -8.68 5.51 25.96
CA THR A 11 -9.68 6.51 25.56
C THR A 11 -10.37 6.07 24.27
N GLN A 12 -11.58 6.60 24.01
CA GLN A 12 -12.29 6.31 22.77
C GLN A 12 -11.45 6.70 21.53
N VAL A 13 -10.75 7.84 21.60
CA VAL A 13 -9.88 8.32 20.51
C VAL A 13 -8.72 7.34 20.25
N GLU A 14 -8.09 6.83 21.32
CA GLU A 14 -7.02 5.84 21.18
C GLU A 14 -7.52 4.53 20.57
N ALA A 15 -8.69 4.04 21.04
CA ALA A 15 -9.29 2.83 20.50
C ALA A 15 -9.64 2.98 19.02
N ASP A 16 -10.29 4.07 18.63
CA ASP A 16 -10.64 4.35 17.23
C ASP A 16 -9.38 4.43 16.35
N THR A 17 -8.32 5.08 16.84
CA THR A 17 -7.05 5.20 16.14
C THR A 17 -6.39 3.84 15.89
N LEU A 18 -6.45 2.92 16.86
CA LEU A 18 -5.89 1.56 16.72
C LEU A 18 -6.59 0.75 15.62
N TYR A 19 -7.88 0.96 15.40
CA TYR A 19 -8.65 0.24 14.37
C TYR A 19 -8.64 0.92 13.00
N PHE A 20 -8.27 2.18 12.92
CA PHE A 20 -8.30 2.97 11.70
C PHE A 20 -7.48 2.39 10.54
N PRO A 21 -6.23 1.90 10.73
CA PRO A 21 -5.44 1.33 9.63
C PRO A 21 -6.12 0.14 8.95
N LYS A 22 -6.81 -0.70 9.72
CA LYS A 22 -7.55 -1.85 9.18
C LYS A 22 -8.72 -1.41 8.29
N LYS A 23 -9.47 -0.41 8.71
CA LYS A 23 -10.56 0.19 7.90
C LYS A 23 -10.01 0.81 6.62
N MET A 24 -8.92 1.56 6.71
CA MET A 24 -8.30 2.18 5.54
C MET A 24 -7.89 1.11 4.51
N THR A 25 -7.22 0.06 4.95
CA THR A 25 -6.84 -1.07 4.10
C THR A 25 -8.05 -1.73 3.44
N GLN A 26 -9.14 -1.92 4.18
CA GLN A 26 -10.38 -2.51 3.67
C GLN A 26 -11.02 -1.63 2.58
N VAL A 27 -11.10 -0.33 2.80
CA VAL A 27 -11.69 0.61 1.82
C VAL A 27 -10.83 0.71 0.56
N LEU A 28 -9.50 0.77 0.70
CA LEU A 28 -8.60 0.75 -0.46
C LEU A 28 -8.74 -0.54 -1.29
N ALA A 29 -8.98 -1.67 -0.64
CA ALA A 29 -9.25 -2.93 -1.33
C ALA A 29 -10.57 -2.87 -2.12
N ILE A 30 -11.62 -2.28 -1.56
CA ILE A 30 -12.91 -2.10 -2.25
C ILE A 30 -12.74 -1.21 -3.49
N ILE A 31 -12.04 -0.09 -3.37
CA ILE A 31 -11.77 0.83 -4.50
C ILE A 31 -10.92 0.12 -5.56
N GLY A 32 -9.88 -0.58 -5.13
CA GLY A 32 -9.01 -1.34 -6.03
C GLY A 32 -9.75 -2.44 -6.78
N ASP A 33 -10.63 -3.18 -6.11
CA ASP A 33 -11.42 -4.23 -6.74
C ASP A 33 -12.35 -3.70 -7.81
N LYS A 34 -12.97 -2.53 -7.60
CA LYS A 34 -13.80 -1.87 -8.61
C LYS A 34 -13.00 -1.51 -9.86
N LEU A 35 -11.75 -1.08 -9.67
CA LEU A 35 -10.93 -0.55 -10.76
C LEU A 35 -10.15 -1.62 -11.52
N PHE A 36 -9.78 -2.70 -10.87
CA PHE A 36 -8.86 -3.71 -11.40
C PHE A 36 -9.44 -5.11 -11.56
N ALA A 37 -10.74 -5.33 -11.28
CA ALA A 37 -11.36 -6.65 -11.35
C ALA A 37 -11.19 -7.33 -12.71
N ASP A 38 -11.30 -6.57 -13.80
CA ASP A 38 -11.12 -7.06 -15.17
C ASP A 38 -9.69 -7.49 -15.50
N LEU A 39 -8.70 -6.95 -14.78
CA LEU A 39 -7.29 -7.35 -14.89
C LEU A 39 -6.93 -8.49 -13.93
N GLY A 40 -7.79 -8.81 -12.98
CA GLY A 40 -7.54 -9.87 -11.99
C GLY A 40 -6.47 -9.51 -10.94
N ILE A 41 -6.22 -8.22 -10.72
CA ILE A 41 -5.28 -7.75 -9.70
C ILE A 41 -5.98 -6.92 -8.60
N LYS A 42 -5.26 -6.70 -7.52
CA LYS A 42 -5.70 -5.94 -6.35
C LYS A 42 -4.94 -4.62 -6.21
N SER A 43 -5.41 -3.73 -5.37
CA SER A 43 -4.74 -2.43 -5.10
C SER A 43 -3.30 -2.59 -4.62
N TYR A 44 -2.98 -3.63 -3.86
CA TYR A 44 -1.60 -3.87 -3.40
C TYR A 44 -0.65 -4.24 -4.54
N HIS A 45 -1.15 -4.87 -5.61
CA HIS A 45 -0.36 -5.12 -6.83
C HIS A 45 0.02 -3.81 -7.50
N LEU A 46 -0.90 -2.84 -7.55
CA LEU A 46 -0.63 -1.52 -8.13
C LEU A 46 0.54 -0.82 -7.45
N SER A 47 0.67 -0.95 -6.13
CA SER A 47 1.79 -0.36 -5.39
C SER A 47 3.14 -0.87 -5.88
N VAL A 48 3.25 -2.17 -6.11
CA VAL A 48 4.49 -2.79 -6.63
C VAL A 48 4.70 -2.42 -8.09
N LEU A 49 3.66 -2.48 -8.92
CA LEU A 49 3.74 -2.07 -10.34
C LEU A 49 4.21 -0.63 -10.49
N ARG A 50 3.73 0.27 -9.63
CA ARG A 50 4.13 1.67 -9.64
C ARG A 50 5.61 1.86 -9.33
N VAL A 51 6.14 1.13 -8.35
CA VAL A 51 7.57 1.18 -8.02
C VAL A 51 8.41 0.67 -9.18
N ILE A 52 7.99 -0.40 -9.86
CA ILE A 52 8.69 -0.91 -11.04
C ILE A 52 8.62 0.09 -12.19
N TYR A 53 7.48 0.76 -12.38
CA TYR A 53 7.34 1.82 -13.38
C TYR A 53 8.31 2.97 -13.15
N ASP A 54 8.42 3.42 -11.89
CA ASP A 54 9.29 4.54 -11.54
C ASP A 54 10.78 4.15 -11.54
N HIS A 55 11.10 2.87 -11.39
CA HIS A 55 12.45 2.32 -11.30
C HIS A 55 12.59 1.07 -12.17
N ASP A 56 12.53 1.25 -13.48
CA ASP A 56 12.64 0.15 -14.45
C ASP A 56 13.93 -0.66 -14.24
N GLY A 57 13.80 -1.97 -14.15
CA GLY A 57 14.93 -2.87 -13.86
C GLY A 57 15.23 -3.06 -12.37
N ILE A 58 14.38 -2.53 -11.47
CA ILE A 58 14.56 -2.67 -10.02
C ILE A 58 14.60 -4.15 -9.61
N ASP A 59 15.45 -4.47 -8.63
CA ASP A 59 15.44 -5.79 -8.02
C ASP A 59 14.38 -5.89 -6.91
N GLN A 60 13.95 -7.11 -6.61
CA GLN A 60 12.93 -7.38 -5.61
C GLN A 60 13.33 -6.89 -4.21
N LYS A 61 14.61 -6.98 -3.86
CA LYS A 61 15.13 -6.53 -2.57
C LYS A 61 14.98 -5.01 -2.39
N SER A 62 15.20 -4.25 -3.46
CA SER A 62 15.08 -2.78 -3.44
C SER A 62 13.64 -2.30 -3.34
N ILE A 63 12.66 -3.06 -3.82
CA ILE A 63 11.23 -2.73 -3.67
C ILE A 63 10.86 -2.57 -2.18
N ARG A 64 11.41 -3.39 -1.30
CA ARG A 64 11.16 -3.32 0.14
C ARG A 64 11.59 -2.01 0.80
N LYS A 65 12.51 -1.28 0.19
CA LYS A 65 12.95 0.03 0.68
C LYS A 65 11.92 1.14 0.40
N VAL A 66 11.03 0.90 -0.55
CA VAL A 66 10.04 1.88 -1.01
C VAL A 66 8.65 1.58 -0.44
N ILE A 67 8.28 0.30 -0.38
CA ILE A 67 6.95 -0.12 0.09
C ILE A 67 7.08 -0.78 1.46
N PRO A 68 6.19 -0.45 2.44
CA PRO A 68 6.24 -1.00 3.79
C PRO A 68 5.65 -2.42 3.87
N PHE A 69 6.00 -3.28 2.94
CA PHE A 69 5.67 -4.70 2.97
C PHE A 69 6.88 -5.50 3.45
N ASP A 70 6.64 -6.58 4.18
CA ASP A 70 7.70 -7.50 4.56
C ASP A 70 8.23 -8.30 3.35
N LYS A 71 9.35 -9.00 3.55
CA LYS A 71 10.02 -9.77 2.50
C LYS A 71 9.09 -10.83 1.88
N SER A 72 8.36 -11.55 2.70
CA SER A 72 7.48 -12.63 2.23
C SER A 72 6.32 -12.08 1.42
N ARG A 73 5.75 -10.94 1.83
CA ARG A 73 4.68 -10.25 1.11
C ARG A 73 5.14 -9.78 -0.26
N ILE A 74 6.28 -9.11 -0.34
CA ILE A 74 6.86 -8.66 -1.63
C ILE A 74 7.11 -9.85 -2.56
N SER A 75 7.65 -10.94 -2.04
CA SER A 75 7.92 -12.15 -2.84
C SER A 75 6.65 -12.74 -3.44
N VAL A 76 5.57 -12.80 -2.67
CA VAL A 76 4.25 -13.29 -3.15
C VAL A 76 3.70 -12.36 -4.22
N VAL A 77 3.68 -11.06 -3.98
CA VAL A 77 3.14 -10.07 -4.91
C VAL A 77 3.90 -10.06 -6.23
N VAL A 78 5.23 -10.09 -6.19
CA VAL A 78 6.07 -10.15 -7.40
C VAL A 78 5.80 -11.43 -8.19
N ARG A 79 5.68 -12.57 -7.52
CA ARG A 79 5.35 -13.85 -8.18
C ARG A 79 3.98 -13.79 -8.86
N GLU A 80 2.97 -13.26 -8.19
CA GLU A 80 1.63 -13.10 -8.78
C GLU A 80 1.66 -12.19 -10.02
N LEU A 81 2.47 -11.13 -10.00
CA LEU A 81 2.64 -10.23 -11.14
C LEU A 81 3.39 -10.88 -12.31
N LEU A 82 4.40 -11.68 -12.03
CA LEU A 82 5.10 -12.48 -13.04
C LEU A 82 4.17 -13.52 -13.66
N ASP A 83 3.47 -14.28 -12.84
CA ASP A 83 2.53 -15.33 -13.29
C ASP A 83 1.36 -14.73 -14.09
N GLY A 84 0.91 -13.55 -13.73
CA GLY A 84 -0.17 -12.82 -14.41
C GLY A 84 0.27 -12.12 -15.70
N GLY A 85 1.56 -12.07 -15.99
CA GLY A 85 2.09 -11.42 -17.19
C GLY A 85 2.14 -9.89 -17.13
N PHE A 86 2.12 -9.31 -15.92
CA PHE A 86 2.25 -7.86 -15.70
C PHE A 86 3.69 -7.39 -15.65
N VAL A 87 4.60 -8.29 -15.28
CA VAL A 87 6.01 -8.04 -15.06
C VAL A 87 6.82 -9.16 -15.69
N VAL A 88 8.00 -8.83 -16.19
CA VAL A 88 9.02 -9.80 -16.62
C VAL A 88 10.29 -9.57 -15.81
N ASP A 89 11.03 -10.64 -15.59
CA ASP A 89 12.34 -10.62 -14.96
C ASP A 89 13.40 -10.93 -16.02
N SER A 90 14.26 -9.96 -16.33
CA SER A 90 15.32 -10.11 -17.32
C SER A 90 16.64 -10.61 -16.72
N ALA A 91 16.71 -10.76 -15.38
CA ALA A 91 17.94 -11.22 -14.74
C ALA A 91 18.21 -12.71 -15.03
N SER A 92 19.48 -13.04 -15.25
CA SER A 92 19.98 -14.41 -15.42
C SER A 92 20.67 -14.96 -14.17
N GLY A 93 20.70 -14.20 -13.08
CA GLY A 93 21.40 -14.54 -11.84
C GLY A 93 20.49 -14.51 -10.60
N ARG A 94 21.12 -14.36 -9.43
CA ARG A 94 20.42 -14.37 -8.12
C ARG A 94 19.56 -13.13 -7.84
N SER A 95 19.92 -11.99 -8.45
CA SER A 95 19.15 -10.76 -8.33
C SER A 95 18.13 -10.67 -9.44
N SER A 96 16.92 -10.19 -9.13
CA SER A 96 15.91 -9.90 -10.13
C SER A 96 16.20 -8.58 -10.86
N SER A 97 15.67 -8.45 -12.06
CA SER A 97 15.64 -7.19 -12.81
C SER A 97 14.26 -7.08 -13.44
N LEU A 98 13.37 -6.35 -12.76
CA LEU A 98 11.94 -6.36 -13.04
C LEU A 98 11.55 -5.22 -13.98
N HIS A 99 10.74 -5.56 -14.98
CA HIS A 99 10.25 -4.63 -15.99
C HIS A 99 8.75 -4.82 -16.18
N LEU A 100 8.02 -3.74 -16.45
CA LEU A 100 6.62 -3.84 -16.82
C LEU A 100 6.46 -4.41 -18.24
N THR A 101 5.47 -5.26 -18.40
CA THR A 101 4.93 -5.61 -19.72
C THR A 101 3.95 -4.55 -20.18
N GLU A 102 3.44 -4.65 -21.41
CA GLU A 102 2.33 -3.82 -21.89
C GLU A 102 1.13 -3.90 -20.95
N LYS A 103 0.79 -5.11 -20.49
CA LYS A 103 -0.29 -5.34 -19.51
C LYS A 103 -0.01 -4.65 -18.17
N GLY A 104 1.22 -4.65 -17.71
CA GLY A 104 1.65 -3.92 -16.51
C GLY A 104 1.55 -2.42 -16.68
N GLN A 105 1.90 -1.89 -17.83
CA GLN A 105 1.75 -0.47 -18.16
C GLN A 105 0.28 -0.06 -18.22
N GLU A 106 -0.59 -0.89 -18.78
CA GLU A 106 -2.04 -0.67 -18.77
C GLU A 106 -2.59 -0.55 -17.34
N ALA A 107 -2.17 -1.43 -16.45
CA ALA A 107 -2.55 -1.37 -15.04
C ALA A 107 -2.09 -0.07 -14.36
N VAL A 108 -0.83 0.32 -14.57
CA VAL A 108 -0.27 1.58 -14.03
C VAL A 108 -0.99 2.81 -14.60
N ALA A 109 -1.42 2.77 -15.85
CA ALA A 109 -2.18 3.84 -16.49
C ALA A 109 -3.51 4.14 -15.79
N ARG A 110 -4.03 3.23 -14.97
CA ARG A 110 -5.24 3.46 -14.15
C ARG A 110 -4.95 4.19 -12.82
N THR A 111 -3.70 4.49 -12.51
CA THR A 111 -3.33 5.22 -11.29
C THR A 111 -4.07 6.55 -11.12
N PRO A 112 -4.23 7.40 -12.16
CA PRO A 112 -4.98 8.66 -12.03
C PRO A 112 -6.43 8.45 -11.59
N GLU A 113 -7.10 7.42 -12.12
CA GLU A 113 -8.48 7.10 -11.72
C GLU A 113 -8.53 6.56 -10.28
N PHE A 114 -7.60 5.71 -9.89
CA PHE A 114 -7.47 5.27 -8.51
C PHE A 114 -7.27 6.45 -7.55
N LYS A 115 -6.37 7.38 -7.91
CA LYS A 115 -6.14 8.62 -7.15
C LYS A 115 -7.42 9.46 -7.04
N ARG A 116 -8.16 9.60 -8.12
CA ARG A 116 -9.42 10.36 -8.14
C ARG A 116 -10.44 9.75 -7.17
N LEU A 117 -10.65 8.44 -7.24
CA LEU A 117 -11.58 7.73 -6.34
C LEU A 117 -11.18 7.87 -4.87
N VAL A 118 -9.89 7.71 -4.56
CA VAL A 118 -9.38 7.93 -3.20
C VAL A 118 -9.62 9.36 -2.73
N SER A 119 -9.31 10.34 -3.57
CA SER A 119 -9.48 11.76 -3.23
C SER A 119 -10.94 12.14 -2.99
N GLU A 120 -11.85 11.62 -3.82
CA GLU A 120 -13.27 11.92 -3.71
C GLU A 120 -13.95 11.12 -2.58
N ASP A 121 -13.77 9.80 -2.57
CA ASP A 121 -14.50 8.91 -1.67
C ASP A 121 -13.97 8.92 -0.24
N ILE A 122 -12.67 9.14 -0.06
CA ILE A 122 -12.03 9.11 1.27
C ILE A 122 -11.81 10.52 1.80
N PHE A 123 -11.28 11.42 0.99
CA PHE A 123 -10.80 12.72 1.44
C PHE A 123 -11.68 13.89 0.99
N GLY A 124 -12.80 13.65 0.30
CA GLY A 124 -13.61 14.69 -0.31
C GLY A 124 -14.18 15.72 0.69
N ASP A 125 -14.44 15.32 1.92
CA ASP A 125 -14.98 16.20 2.98
C ASP A 125 -13.88 16.94 3.77
N PHE A 126 -12.61 16.70 3.47
CA PHE A 126 -11.49 17.29 4.20
C PHE A 126 -10.92 18.49 3.44
N THR A 127 -10.57 19.55 4.17
CA THR A 127 -9.78 20.65 3.64
C THR A 127 -8.31 20.26 3.51
N GLU A 128 -7.57 21.01 2.69
CA GLU A 128 -6.12 20.80 2.55
C GLU A 128 -5.38 20.96 3.88
N ASP A 129 -5.78 21.92 4.71
CA ASP A 129 -5.18 22.15 6.04
C ASP A 129 -5.44 20.97 6.98
N GLU A 130 -6.64 20.40 6.95
CA GLU A 130 -6.98 19.21 7.74
C GLU A 130 -6.15 17.98 7.31
N LEU A 131 -6.00 17.77 6.01
CA LEU A 131 -5.14 16.69 5.48
C LEU A 131 -3.68 16.89 5.84
N LYS A 132 -3.20 18.13 5.78
CA LYS A 132 -1.83 18.48 6.18
C LYS A 132 -1.58 18.21 7.65
N PHE A 133 -2.48 18.63 8.52
CA PHE A 133 -2.39 18.35 9.97
C PHE A 133 -2.40 16.86 10.26
N MET A 134 -3.27 16.11 9.61
CA MET A 134 -3.35 14.65 9.73
C MET A 134 -2.04 13.99 9.30
N ASN A 135 -1.49 14.41 8.15
CA ASN A 135 -0.22 13.90 7.66
C ASN A 135 0.93 14.17 8.63
N GLU A 136 1.03 15.37 9.17
CA GLU A 136 2.05 15.73 10.16
C GLU A 136 1.94 14.85 11.42
N SER A 137 0.72 14.56 11.85
CA SER A 137 0.45 13.66 12.98
C SER A 137 0.87 12.21 12.67
N PHE A 138 0.57 11.72 11.49
CA PHE A 138 0.99 10.37 11.05
C PHE A 138 2.50 10.25 10.89
N VAL A 139 3.18 11.27 10.42
CA VAL A 139 4.65 11.28 10.32
C VAL A 139 5.28 11.09 11.70
N ARG A 140 4.79 11.79 12.73
CA ARG A 140 5.25 11.63 14.11
C ARG A 140 4.95 10.23 14.65
N LEU A 141 3.74 9.73 14.39
CA LEU A 141 3.35 8.38 14.81
C LEU A 141 4.23 7.33 14.13
N ASN A 142 4.44 7.46 12.84
CA ASN A 142 5.26 6.51 12.07
C ASN A 142 6.71 6.45 12.57
N LYS A 143 7.28 7.60 12.90
CA LYS A 143 8.61 7.65 13.52
C LYS A 143 8.66 6.81 14.80
N ARG A 144 7.67 6.98 15.68
CA ARG A 144 7.57 6.24 16.94
C ARG A 144 7.42 4.74 16.71
N LEU A 145 6.58 4.35 15.75
CA LEU A 145 6.38 2.94 15.40
C LEU A 145 7.66 2.30 14.88
N ASN A 146 8.42 3.00 14.04
CA ASN A 146 9.70 2.52 13.53
C ASN A 146 10.73 2.31 14.65
N GLU A 147 10.81 3.22 15.61
CA GLU A 147 11.68 3.08 16.79
C GLU A 147 11.35 1.81 17.60
N ILE A 148 10.06 1.50 17.76
CA ILE A 148 9.61 0.29 18.45
C ILE A 148 9.97 -0.97 17.65
N ILE A 149 9.78 -0.95 16.34
CA ILE A 149 10.13 -2.07 15.46
C ILE A 149 11.63 -2.35 15.51
N GLU A 150 12.46 -1.32 15.36
CA GLU A 150 13.93 -1.42 15.38
C GLU A 150 14.45 -1.95 16.70
N SER A 151 13.88 -1.55 17.84
CA SER A 151 14.30 -2.01 19.16
C SER A 151 13.89 -3.45 19.49
N ASN A 152 13.08 -4.09 18.64
CA ASN A 152 12.61 -5.47 18.80
C ASN A 152 13.11 -6.44 17.71
N GLN A 153 14.09 -6.01 16.93
CA GLN A 153 14.74 -6.84 15.90
C GLN A 153 15.96 -7.58 16.45
#